data_c89a5b5b344a4004ffcc4fceb3bf7617
#
_entry.id   c89a5b5b344a4004ffcc4fceb3bf7617
#
_cell.length_a   1.000
_cell.length_b   1.000
_cell.length_c   1.000
_cell.angle_alpha   90.00
_cell.angle_beta   90.00
_cell.angle_gamma   90.00
#
_symmetry.space_group_name_H-M   'P 1'
#
loop_
_entity.id
_entity.type
_entity.pdbx_description
1 polymer ?
#
loop_
_entity_poly.entity_id
_entity_poly.type
_entity_poly.pdbx_seq_one_letter_code
_entity_poly.pdbx_strand_id
1 'polypeptide(L)'
;KKLVEQLKGKFAYRILPGISSVIYFAAKIGVAWEQAQFVSLHGKKQPYLPVIMQNEYTFFLTQGNTAEICTRIAEAGLGNVHVWIGENLSYQNEKIMHGSAKELTAYQAAGLSFMAVHNPKPGAFTGTGLPDDCFIRGGVPMTKREIRASVVSRIAPAKNACIYDIGAGTGSVTVELAMQALYGCVYAVERTEEGCSLIAQNAHKFGLDNIQVV
;
A
#
# COMPACT_ATOMS: atom_id res chain seq x y z
N LYS A 1 8.79 -0.03 -22.10
CA LYS A 1 8.94 -1.43 -22.54
C LYS A 1 7.87 -1.83 -23.55
N LYS A 2 6.57 -1.73 -23.23
CA LYS A 2 5.46 -2.06 -24.17
C LYS A 2 5.53 -1.29 -25.49
N LEU A 3 5.81 0.04 -25.47
CA LEU A 3 5.93 0.85 -26.69
C LEU A 3 7.09 0.37 -27.57
N VAL A 4 8.25 0.10 -26.98
CA VAL A 4 9.42 -0.41 -27.71
C VAL A 4 9.12 -1.76 -28.37
N GLU A 5 8.42 -2.65 -27.69
CA GLU A 5 7.99 -3.94 -28.25
C GLU A 5 7.04 -3.77 -29.43
N GLN A 6 6.14 -2.78 -29.39
CA GLN A 6 5.23 -2.47 -30.51
C GLN A 6 5.93 -1.88 -31.74
N LEU A 7 7.05 -1.16 -31.53
CA LEU A 7 7.83 -0.54 -32.60
C LEU A 7 8.84 -1.50 -33.22
N LYS A 8 9.24 -2.54 -32.47
CA LYS A 8 10.26 -3.50 -32.93
C LYS A 8 9.84 -4.19 -34.23
N GLY A 9 10.70 -4.11 -35.21
CA GLY A 9 10.46 -4.69 -36.55
C GLY A 9 9.52 -3.91 -37.47
N LYS A 10 8.93 -2.78 -37.00
CA LYS A 10 8.04 -1.93 -37.79
C LYS A 10 8.69 -0.60 -38.18
N PHE A 11 9.55 -0.07 -37.32
CA PHE A 11 10.18 1.24 -37.50
C PHE A 11 11.63 1.19 -37.03
N ALA A 12 12.48 2.00 -37.67
CA ALA A 12 13.79 2.31 -37.12
C ALA A 12 13.59 3.28 -35.95
N TYR A 13 14.15 2.98 -34.77
CA TYR A 13 14.06 3.83 -33.60
C TYR A 13 15.38 3.85 -32.84
N ARG A 14 15.57 4.89 -32.05
CA ARG A 14 16.69 5.05 -31.10
C ARG A 14 16.12 5.30 -29.71
N ILE A 15 16.62 4.58 -28.72
CA ILE A 15 16.28 4.80 -27.32
C ILE A 15 17.29 5.78 -26.78
N LEU A 16 16.82 6.93 -26.30
CA LEU A 16 17.64 7.90 -25.60
C LEU A 16 17.43 7.73 -24.10
N PRO A 17 18.49 7.66 -23.29
CA PRO A 17 18.36 7.68 -21.84
C PRO A 17 17.84 9.04 -21.37
N GLY A 18 17.10 9.04 -20.27
CA GLY A 18 16.61 10.26 -19.65
C GLY A 18 16.47 10.08 -18.14
N ILE A 19 16.43 11.19 -17.41
CA ILE A 19 16.15 11.19 -15.98
C ILE A 19 14.65 10.92 -15.79
N SER A 20 14.31 9.91 -14.99
CA SER A 20 12.91 9.65 -14.66
C SER A 20 12.38 10.73 -13.71
N SER A 21 11.09 11.03 -13.80
CA SER A 21 10.42 11.96 -12.88
C SER A 21 10.54 11.54 -11.40
N VAL A 22 10.66 10.26 -11.12
CA VAL A 22 10.90 9.75 -9.76
C VAL A 22 12.27 10.17 -9.25
N ILE A 23 13.34 9.97 -10.06
CA ILE A 23 14.70 10.37 -9.67
C ILE A 23 14.80 11.89 -9.55
N TYR A 24 14.17 12.62 -10.47
CA TYR A 24 14.08 14.06 -10.41
C TYR A 24 13.41 14.54 -9.11
N PHE A 25 12.26 13.93 -8.76
CA PHE A 25 11.54 14.26 -7.54
C PHE A 25 12.33 13.93 -6.28
N ALA A 26 12.96 12.77 -6.22
CA ALA A 26 13.83 12.38 -5.10
C ALA A 26 14.96 13.39 -4.88
N ALA A 27 15.62 13.85 -5.97
CA ALA A 27 16.65 14.86 -5.90
C ALA A 27 16.09 16.21 -5.39
N LYS A 28 14.89 16.61 -5.82
CA LYS A 28 14.24 17.86 -5.38
C LYS A 28 13.92 17.88 -3.89
N ILE A 29 13.50 16.74 -3.34
CA ILE A 29 13.17 16.61 -1.90
C ILE A 29 14.36 16.18 -1.04
N GLY A 30 15.53 15.94 -1.65
CA GLY A 30 16.77 15.57 -0.93
C GLY A 30 16.75 14.17 -0.35
N VAL A 31 16.05 13.23 -0.97
CA VAL A 31 15.89 11.84 -0.49
C VAL A 31 16.63 10.87 -1.40
N ALA A 32 17.37 9.93 -0.79
CA ALA A 32 17.95 8.80 -1.50
C ALA A 32 16.84 7.84 -1.94
N TRP A 33 16.77 7.54 -3.23
CA TRP A 33 15.72 6.73 -3.82
C TRP A 33 16.07 5.23 -3.90
N GLU A 34 17.33 4.86 -3.74
CA GLU A 34 17.86 3.52 -3.98
C GLU A 34 17.23 2.46 -3.06
N GLN A 35 16.91 2.84 -1.84
CA GLN A 35 16.27 1.95 -0.85
C GLN A 35 14.75 2.14 -0.74
N ALA A 36 14.19 3.08 -1.51
CA ALA A 36 12.77 3.36 -1.48
C ALA A 36 11.95 2.28 -2.20
N GLN A 37 10.76 2.02 -1.69
CA GLN A 37 9.77 1.19 -2.39
C GLN A 37 8.93 2.04 -3.33
N PHE A 38 8.59 1.46 -4.49
CA PHE A 38 7.79 2.14 -5.52
C PHE A 38 6.42 1.48 -5.65
N VAL A 39 5.39 2.30 -5.49
CA VAL A 39 4.00 1.89 -5.63
C VAL A 39 3.36 2.66 -6.78
N SER A 40 2.84 1.95 -7.78
CA SER A 40 2.11 2.59 -8.87
C SER A 40 0.62 2.42 -8.66
N LEU A 41 -0.06 3.50 -8.36
CA LEU A 41 -1.52 3.55 -8.26
C LEU A 41 -2.17 3.95 -9.60
N HIS A 42 -1.35 4.15 -10.65
CA HIS A 42 -1.83 4.50 -11.97
C HIS A 42 -2.53 3.32 -12.65
N GLY A 43 -3.85 3.39 -12.74
CA GLY A 43 -4.68 2.36 -13.39
C GLY A 43 -4.75 1.02 -12.65
N LYS A 44 -4.29 0.95 -11.41
CA LYS A 44 -4.35 -0.27 -10.58
C LYS A 44 -4.66 0.09 -9.14
N LYS A 45 -5.57 -0.66 -8.53
CA LYS A 45 -5.72 -0.69 -7.08
C LYS A 45 -4.73 -1.71 -6.52
N GLN A 46 -3.91 -1.30 -5.57
CA GLN A 46 -3.02 -2.21 -4.84
C GLN A 46 -2.84 -1.72 -3.42
N PRO A 47 -2.69 -2.63 -2.44
CA PRO A 47 -2.43 -2.26 -1.05
C PRO A 47 -1.12 -1.48 -0.96
N TYR A 48 -1.14 -0.35 -0.27
CA TYR A 48 0.05 0.48 -0.09
C TYR A 48 0.37 0.79 1.36
N LEU A 49 -0.61 0.72 2.26
CA LEU A 49 -0.36 0.97 3.68
C LEU A 49 0.65 -0.02 4.28
N PRO A 50 0.58 -1.34 4.00
CA PRO A 50 1.60 -2.27 4.46
C PRO A 50 3.00 -1.94 3.92
N VAL A 51 3.08 -1.39 2.70
CA VAL A 51 4.36 -0.97 2.12
C VAL A 51 4.94 0.22 2.89
N ILE A 52 4.12 1.22 3.23
CA ILE A 52 4.53 2.36 4.06
C ILE A 52 4.96 1.89 5.45
N MET A 53 4.19 0.96 6.06
CA MET A 53 4.50 0.46 7.40
C MET A 53 5.85 -0.26 7.47
N GLN A 54 6.25 -0.94 6.40
CA GLN A 54 7.46 -1.77 6.35
C GLN A 54 8.70 -1.03 5.87
N ASN A 55 8.56 0.15 5.27
CA ASN A 55 9.66 0.83 4.61
C ASN A 55 9.80 2.27 5.08
N GLU A 56 11.04 2.74 5.16
CA GLU A 56 11.35 4.11 5.53
C GLU A 56 10.85 5.09 4.47
N TYR A 57 11.10 4.80 3.21
CA TYR A 57 10.63 5.63 2.09
C TYR A 57 9.76 4.82 1.13
N THR A 58 8.60 5.38 0.79
CA THR A 58 7.70 4.84 -0.23
C THR A 58 7.34 5.92 -1.22
N PHE A 59 7.62 5.71 -2.50
CA PHE A 59 7.29 6.61 -3.60
C PHE A 59 6.06 6.11 -4.34
N PHE A 60 5.17 7.04 -4.68
CA PHE A 60 3.92 6.74 -5.36
C PHE A 60 3.83 7.46 -6.70
N LEU A 61 3.40 6.73 -7.71
CA LEU A 61 2.85 7.30 -8.92
C LEU A 61 1.33 7.38 -8.74
N THR A 62 0.80 8.60 -8.56
CA THR A 62 -0.62 8.85 -8.28
C THR A 62 -1.37 9.36 -9.51
N GLN A 63 -2.70 9.44 -9.40
CA GLN A 63 -3.59 10.03 -10.43
C GLN A 63 -4.31 11.27 -9.91
N GLY A 64 -3.66 12.03 -9.02
CA GLY A 64 -4.26 13.18 -8.37
C GLY A 64 -5.08 12.85 -7.11
N ASN A 65 -5.23 11.59 -6.74
CA ASN A 65 -5.97 11.16 -5.54
C ASN A 65 -5.16 11.29 -4.23
N THR A 66 -4.37 12.34 -4.09
CA THR A 66 -3.44 12.54 -2.97
C THR A 66 -4.15 12.75 -1.64
N ALA A 67 -5.27 13.48 -1.63
CA ALA A 67 -6.09 13.70 -0.44
C ALA A 67 -6.64 12.38 0.12
N GLU A 68 -7.18 11.51 -0.74
CA GLU A 68 -7.68 10.18 -0.35
C GLU A 68 -6.55 9.31 0.24
N ILE A 69 -5.38 9.30 -0.41
CA ILE A 69 -4.22 8.54 0.08
C ILE A 69 -3.78 9.04 1.45
N CYS A 70 -3.66 10.36 1.65
CA CYS A 70 -3.30 10.95 2.94
C CYS A 70 -4.34 10.65 4.03
N THR A 71 -5.62 10.69 3.69
CA THR A 71 -6.72 10.34 4.61
C THR A 71 -6.58 8.89 5.07
N ARG A 72 -6.41 7.95 4.16
CA ARG A 72 -6.22 6.52 4.50
C ARG A 72 -4.96 6.27 5.32
N ILE A 73 -3.85 6.97 5.02
CA ILE A 73 -2.63 6.92 5.83
C ILE A 73 -2.91 7.39 7.27
N ALA A 74 -3.64 8.50 7.43
CA ALA A 74 -3.99 9.04 8.74
C ALA A 74 -4.93 8.11 9.52
N GLU A 75 -5.94 7.55 8.89
CA GLU A 75 -6.89 6.59 9.48
C GLU A 75 -6.21 5.29 9.92
N ALA A 76 -5.14 4.88 9.23
CA ALA A 76 -4.33 3.73 9.61
C ALA A 76 -3.36 4.01 10.79
N GLY A 77 -3.47 5.16 11.46
CA GLY A 77 -2.61 5.53 12.58
C GLY A 77 -1.25 6.11 12.18
N LEU A 78 -1.03 6.32 10.88
CA LEU A 78 0.22 6.87 10.32
C LEU A 78 0.10 8.37 10.02
N GLY A 79 -0.81 9.09 10.67
CA GLY A 79 -1.07 10.51 10.39
C GLY A 79 0.13 11.45 10.53
N ASN A 80 1.15 11.05 11.29
CA ASN A 80 2.36 11.83 11.54
C ASN A 80 3.52 11.53 10.59
N VAL A 81 3.38 10.59 9.64
CA VAL A 81 4.42 10.36 8.63
C VAL A 81 4.55 11.60 7.75
N HIS A 82 5.77 11.90 7.33
CA HIS A 82 6.01 13.05 6.46
C HIS A 82 5.73 12.68 5.00
N VAL A 83 5.06 13.59 4.31
CA VAL A 83 4.62 13.40 2.92
C VAL A 83 5.10 14.57 2.08
N TRP A 84 5.61 14.28 0.89
CA TRP A 84 5.86 15.25 -0.18
C TRP A 84 4.96 14.92 -1.36
N ILE A 85 4.42 15.94 -2.01
CA ILE A 85 3.59 15.80 -3.21
C ILE A 85 4.16 16.73 -4.26
N GLY A 86 4.62 16.16 -5.37
CA GLY A 86 5.18 16.90 -6.51
C GLY A 86 4.20 16.89 -7.68
N GLU A 87 3.90 18.08 -8.17
CA GLU A 87 3.02 18.32 -9.32
C GLU A 87 3.79 18.95 -10.46
N ASN A 88 3.48 18.56 -11.70
CA ASN A 88 4.06 19.12 -12.91
C ASN A 88 5.61 19.18 -12.87
N LEU A 89 6.22 18.13 -12.35
CA LEU A 89 7.67 18.06 -12.16
C LEU A 89 8.41 18.35 -13.47
N SER A 90 9.42 19.21 -13.40
CA SER A 90 10.22 19.73 -14.51
C SER A 90 9.51 20.70 -15.47
N TYR A 91 8.27 21.08 -15.22
CA TYR A 91 7.56 22.13 -15.96
C TYR A 91 7.65 23.48 -15.26
N GLN A 92 7.31 24.57 -15.97
CA GLN A 92 7.35 25.94 -15.41
C GLN A 92 6.42 26.14 -14.20
N ASN A 93 5.35 25.37 -14.15
CA ASN A 93 4.37 25.38 -13.06
C ASN A 93 4.61 24.24 -12.05
N GLU A 94 5.85 23.77 -11.92
CA GLU A 94 6.24 22.80 -10.90
C GLU A 94 5.89 23.28 -9.51
N LYS A 95 5.27 22.39 -8.72
CA LYS A 95 4.93 22.66 -7.33
C LYS A 95 5.26 21.47 -6.47
N ILE A 96 5.87 21.69 -5.31
CA ILE A 96 6.13 20.69 -4.31
C ILE A 96 5.48 21.13 -3.00
N MET A 97 4.52 20.34 -2.53
CA MET A 97 3.90 20.49 -1.22
C MET A 97 4.47 19.44 -0.27
N HIS A 98 4.56 19.78 1.00
CA HIS A 98 4.98 18.82 2.03
C HIS A 98 4.32 19.12 3.37
N GLY A 99 4.21 18.09 4.21
CA GLY A 99 3.61 18.15 5.54
C GLY A 99 3.41 16.75 6.09
N SER A 100 2.74 16.64 7.21
CA SER A 100 2.28 15.34 7.71
C SER A 100 1.10 14.82 6.87
N ALA A 101 0.92 13.52 6.85
CA ALA A 101 -0.24 12.93 6.14
C ALA A 101 -1.56 13.52 6.64
N LYS A 102 -1.68 13.80 7.96
CA LYS A 102 -2.86 14.41 8.56
C LYS A 102 -3.12 15.83 8.06
N GLU A 103 -2.08 16.64 7.86
CA GLU A 103 -2.21 18.02 7.35
C GLU A 103 -2.60 18.05 5.88
N LEU A 104 -2.23 17.03 5.12
CA LEU A 104 -2.44 16.96 3.67
C LEU A 104 -3.73 16.22 3.27
N THR A 105 -4.59 15.84 4.21
CA THR A 105 -5.86 15.13 3.95
C THR A 105 -6.82 15.92 3.05
N ALA A 106 -6.73 17.25 3.04
CA ALA A 106 -7.54 18.11 2.16
C ALA A 106 -6.79 18.55 0.90
N TYR A 107 -5.53 18.15 0.72
CA TYR A 107 -4.73 18.59 -0.43
C TYR A 107 -4.94 17.68 -1.62
N GLN A 108 -5.64 18.20 -2.61
CA GLN A 108 -5.90 17.54 -3.89
C GLN A 108 -4.90 18.04 -4.93
N ALA A 109 -3.97 17.18 -5.34
CA ALA A 109 -3.00 17.51 -6.38
C ALA A 109 -3.65 17.56 -7.77
N ALA A 110 -3.08 18.33 -8.68
CA ALA A 110 -3.43 18.30 -10.09
C ALA A 110 -3.02 16.94 -10.71
N GLY A 111 -3.80 16.45 -11.64
CA GLY A 111 -3.78 15.17 -12.35
C GLY A 111 -2.53 14.31 -12.22
N LEU A 112 -1.46 14.58 -12.98
CA LEU A 112 -0.22 13.80 -12.90
C LEU A 112 0.64 14.30 -11.74
N SER A 113 0.69 13.51 -10.67
CA SER A 113 1.44 13.85 -9.47
C SER A 113 2.25 12.66 -8.94
N PHE A 114 3.33 12.99 -8.25
CA PHE A 114 4.16 12.06 -7.51
C PHE A 114 4.00 12.35 -6.02
N MET A 115 4.11 11.30 -5.22
CA MET A 115 4.07 11.42 -3.78
C MET A 115 5.20 10.59 -3.18
N ALA A 116 5.84 11.10 -2.14
CA ALA A 116 6.80 10.37 -1.34
C ALA A 116 6.34 10.40 0.12
N VAL A 117 6.46 9.28 0.79
CA VAL A 117 6.12 9.12 2.20
C VAL A 117 7.37 8.66 2.95
N HIS A 118 7.72 9.36 4.01
CA HIS A 118 8.77 8.99 4.95
C HIS A 118 8.14 8.50 6.24
N ASN A 119 8.34 7.23 6.53
CA ASN A 119 8.02 6.63 7.81
C ASN A 119 9.30 6.51 8.64
N PRO A 120 9.52 7.34 9.67
CA PRO A 120 10.75 7.32 10.46
C PRO A 120 10.87 6.10 11.37
N LYS A 121 9.82 5.31 11.48
CA LYS A 121 9.77 4.09 12.29
C LYS A 121 9.16 2.96 11.48
N PRO A 122 9.85 2.51 10.41
CA PRO A 122 9.38 1.35 9.68
C PRO A 122 9.31 0.19 10.66
N GLY A 123 8.14 -0.38 10.83
CA GLY A 123 7.95 -1.50 11.73
C GLY A 123 8.70 -2.71 11.21
N ALA A 124 9.31 -3.46 12.11
CA ALA A 124 9.73 -4.83 11.83
C ALA A 124 8.49 -5.74 11.66
N PHE A 125 7.52 -5.26 10.85
CA PHE A 125 6.33 -6.04 10.56
C PHE A 125 6.72 -7.14 9.58
N THR A 126 7.01 -8.31 10.13
CA THR A 126 7.38 -9.51 9.34
C THR A 126 6.18 -10.13 8.62
N GLY A 127 5.00 -9.53 8.72
CA GLY A 127 3.77 -10.05 8.12
C GLY A 127 3.14 -11.21 8.88
N THR A 128 3.68 -11.60 10.04
CA THR A 128 3.14 -12.67 10.88
C THR A 128 3.21 -12.32 12.35
N GLY A 129 2.15 -12.67 13.09
CA GLY A 129 2.13 -12.55 14.55
C GLY A 129 1.93 -11.12 15.05
N LEU A 130 1.05 -10.35 14.41
CA LEU A 130 0.56 -9.09 14.95
C LEU A 130 0.02 -9.29 16.38
N PRO A 131 0.23 -8.33 17.31
CA PRO A 131 -0.44 -8.33 18.60
C PRO A 131 -1.98 -8.43 18.46
N ASP A 132 -2.62 -9.14 19.37
CA ASP A 132 -4.07 -9.35 19.32
C ASP A 132 -4.88 -8.07 19.46
N ASP A 133 -4.34 -7.06 20.15
CA ASP A 133 -4.93 -5.73 20.35
C ASP A 133 -4.89 -4.84 19.10
N CYS A 134 -4.11 -5.23 18.10
CA CYS A 134 -4.13 -4.56 16.80
C CYS A 134 -5.43 -4.81 16.02
N PHE A 135 -6.20 -5.85 16.38
CA PHE A 135 -7.43 -6.22 15.66
C PHE A 135 -8.68 -5.67 16.35
N ILE A 136 -9.67 -5.28 15.54
CA ILE A 136 -11.03 -5.00 15.99
C ILE A 136 -11.67 -6.33 16.33
N ARG A 137 -12.26 -6.42 17.52
CA ARG A 137 -12.83 -7.65 18.07
C ARG A 137 -14.30 -7.47 18.43
N GLY A 138 -15.04 -8.57 18.40
CA GLY A 138 -16.45 -8.64 18.80
C GLY A 138 -16.73 -9.95 19.53
N GLY A 139 -17.93 -10.48 19.39
CA GLY A 139 -18.36 -11.75 19.96
C GLY A 139 -17.82 -12.97 19.22
N VAL A 140 -17.30 -12.79 18.01
CA VAL A 140 -16.73 -13.88 17.20
C VAL A 140 -15.34 -14.28 17.71
N PRO A 141 -15.02 -15.58 17.81
CA PRO A 141 -13.69 -16.03 18.22
C PRO A 141 -12.58 -15.53 17.29
N MET A 142 -11.44 -15.17 17.89
CA MET A 142 -10.25 -14.77 17.16
C MET A 142 -9.10 -15.76 17.40
N THR A 143 -8.43 -16.16 16.33
CA THR A 143 -7.21 -16.97 16.40
C THR A 143 -6.11 -16.18 17.14
N LYS A 144 -5.58 -16.74 18.21
CA LYS A 144 -4.55 -16.12 19.04
C LYS A 144 -3.23 -15.95 18.28
N ARG A 145 -2.47 -14.93 18.69
CA ARG A 145 -1.22 -14.49 18.05
C ARG A 145 -0.29 -15.65 17.68
N GLU A 146 -0.01 -16.54 18.63
CA GLU A 146 0.97 -17.63 18.45
C GLU A 146 0.49 -18.65 17.42
N ILE A 147 -0.79 -19.00 17.47
CA ILE A 147 -1.42 -19.93 16.49
C ILE A 147 -1.47 -19.25 15.11
N ARG A 148 -1.89 -17.99 15.06
CA ARG A 148 -1.97 -17.22 13.82
C ARG A 148 -0.59 -17.11 13.16
N ALA A 149 0.44 -16.75 13.91
CA ALA A 149 1.81 -16.68 13.42
C ALA A 149 2.29 -18.03 12.86
N SER A 150 1.99 -19.12 13.55
CA SER A 150 2.33 -20.47 13.09
C SER A 150 1.62 -20.84 11.79
N VAL A 151 0.32 -20.56 11.69
CA VAL A 151 -0.49 -20.83 10.49
C VAL A 151 0.05 -20.04 9.29
N VAL A 152 0.20 -18.73 9.43
CA VAL A 152 0.63 -17.85 8.34
C VAL A 152 2.05 -18.19 7.89
N SER A 153 2.96 -18.46 8.85
CA SER A 153 4.33 -18.88 8.55
C SER A 153 4.39 -20.22 7.80
N ARG A 154 3.50 -21.17 8.12
CA ARG A 154 3.46 -22.46 7.42
C ARG A 154 2.89 -22.36 6.01
N ILE A 155 1.90 -21.49 5.81
CA ILE A 155 1.32 -21.23 4.47
C ILE A 155 2.36 -20.53 3.60
N ALA A 156 3.12 -19.57 4.15
CA ALA A 156 4.16 -18.80 3.46
C ALA A 156 3.73 -18.40 2.03
N PRO A 157 2.64 -17.64 1.87
CA PRO A 157 2.04 -17.42 0.57
C PRO A 157 2.95 -16.61 -0.35
N ALA A 158 2.95 -16.93 -1.63
CA ALA A 158 3.58 -16.09 -2.64
C ALA A 158 2.88 -14.72 -2.71
N LYS A 159 3.60 -13.67 -3.09
CA LYS A 159 3.07 -12.29 -3.15
C LYS A 159 1.83 -12.13 -4.06
N ASN A 160 1.65 -13.03 -5.02
CA ASN A 160 0.52 -13.04 -5.96
C ASN A 160 -0.45 -14.22 -5.71
N ALA A 161 -0.41 -14.85 -4.54
CA ALA A 161 -1.24 -15.99 -4.21
C ALA A 161 -2.74 -15.63 -4.16
N CYS A 162 -3.58 -16.56 -4.59
CA CYS A 162 -5.01 -16.57 -4.34
C CYS A 162 -5.28 -17.53 -3.19
N ILE A 163 -5.86 -17.02 -2.09
CA ILE A 163 -5.98 -17.73 -0.82
C ILE A 163 -7.45 -17.76 -0.42
N TYR A 164 -7.89 -18.91 0.13
CA TYR A 164 -9.21 -19.05 0.75
C TYR A 164 -9.04 -19.28 2.25
N ASP A 165 -9.60 -18.40 3.07
CA ASP A 165 -9.66 -18.50 4.52
C ASP A 165 -11.10 -18.90 4.91
N ILE A 166 -11.30 -20.19 5.19
CA ILE A 166 -12.62 -20.76 5.45
C ILE A 166 -12.90 -20.75 6.95
N GLY A 167 -13.97 -20.03 7.35
CA GLY A 167 -14.28 -19.76 8.76
C GLY A 167 -13.39 -18.63 9.31
N ALA A 168 -13.31 -17.54 8.56
CA ALA A 168 -12.35 -16.45 8.81
C ALA A 168 -12.57 -15.71 10.15
N GLY A 169 -13.74 -15.83 10.77
CA GLY A 169 -14.06 -15.25 12.07
C GLY A 169 -13.85 -13.72 12.10
N THR A 170 -12.95 -13.23 12.91
CA THR A 170 -12.60 -11.79 12.95
C THR A 170 -11.73 -11.33 11.78
N GLY A 171 -11.28 -12.23 10.91
CA GLY A 171 -10.38 -11.95 9.80
C GLY A 171 -8.92 -11.74 10.22
N SER A 172 -8.52 -12.13 11.42
CA SER A 172 -7.15 -11.90 11.89
C SER A 172 -6.10 -12.70 11.09
N VAL A 173 -6.41 -13.94 10.71
CA VAL A 173 -5.57 -14.76 9.80
C VAL A 173 -5.62 -14.19 8.39
N THR A 174 -6.84 -13.89 7.90
CA THR A 174 -7.09 -13.24 6.60
C THR A 174 -6.20 -12.01 6.38
N VAL A 175 -6.17 -11.10 7.36
CA VAL A 175 -5.38 -9.85 7.32
C VAL A 175 -3.88 -10.15 7.18
N GLU A 176 -3.33 -11.04 8.01
CA GLU A 176 -1.90 -11.36 7.93
C GLU A 176 -1.53 -12.08 6.61
N LEU A 177 -2.41 -12.94 6.09
CA LEU A 177 -2.23 -13.56 4.77
C LEU A 177 -2.28 -12.53 3.64
N ALA A 178 -3.24 -11.59 3.71
CA ALA A 178 -3.38 -10.53 2.72
C ALA A 178 -2.18 -9.57 2.69
N MET A 179 -1.58 -9.31 3.85
CA MET A 179 -0.35 -8.52 3.96
C MET A 179 0.86 -9.19 3.31
N GLN A 180 0.90 -10.51 3.24
CA GLN A 180 1.95 -11.24 2.52
C GLN A 180 1.64 -11.35 1.02
N ALA A 181 0.39 -11.62 0.68
CA ALA A 181 -0.08 -11.74 -0.70
C ALA A 181 -0.45 -10.38 -1.31
N LEU A 182 0.46 -9.40 -1.27
CA LEU A 182 0.19 -7.98 -1.65
C LEU A 182 -0.31 -7.79 -3.09
N TYR A 183 0.01 -8.70 -3.99
CA TYR A 183 -0.43 -8.67 -5.41
C TYR A 183 -1.42 -9.80 -5.72
N GLY A 184 -1.86 -10.52 -4.69
CA GLY A 184 -2.84 -11.60 -4.75
C GLY A 184 -4.20 -11.17 -4.21
N CYS A 185 -5.00 -12.16 -3.83
CA CYS A 185 -6.31 -11.95 -3.23
C CYS A 185 -6.57 -12.98 -2.14
N VAL A 186 -7.22 -12.57 -1.05
CA VAL A 186 -7.70 -13.47 0.00
C VAL A 186 -9.22 -13.43 0.02
N TYR A 187 -9.84 -14.59 -0.19
CA TYR A 187 -11.28 -14.81 -0.03
C TYR A 187 -11.55 -15.27 1.39
N ALA A 188 -12.17 -14.39 2.18
CA ALA A 188 -12.55 -14.64 3.55
C ALA A 188 -13.98 -15.16 3.58
N VAL A 189 -14.14 -16.45 3.81
CA VAL A 189 -15.45 -17.10 3.88
C VAL A 189 -15.91 -17.13 5.34
N GLU A 190 -17.00 -16.44 5.65
CA GLU A 190 -17.54 -16.35 7.01
C GLU A 190 -19.08 -16.34 6.94
N ARG A 191 -19.70 -17.14 7.79
CA ARG A 191 -21.17 -17.32 7.77
C ARG A 191 -21.93 -16.28 8.60
N THR A 192 -21.26 -15.66 9.57
CA THR A 192 -21.91 -14.73 10.51
C THR A 192 -21.80 -13.29 10.02
N GLU A 193 -22.87 -12.53 10.09
CA GLU A 193 -22.86 -11.11 9.71
C GLU A 193 -21.86 -10.31 10.55
N GLU A 194 -21.75 -10.63 11.85
CA GLU A 194 -20.76 -9.99 12.74
C GLU A 194 -19.33 -10.28 12.27
N GLY A 195 -19.02 -11.54 11.93
CA GLY A 195 -17.70 -11.92 11.41
C GLY A 195 -17.39 -11.23 10.10
N CYS A 196 -18.32 -11.22 9.14
CA CYS A 196 -18.17 -10.49 7.88
C CYS A 196 -17.89 -9.00 8.10
N SER A 197 -18.61 -8.37 9.02
CA SER A 197 -18.40 -6.95 9.39
C SER A 197 -17.03 -6.72 10.03
N LEU A 198 -16.59 -7.61 10.93
CA LEU A 198 -15.27 -7.53 11.57
C LEU A 198 -14.13 -7.72 10.57
N ILE A 199 -14.26 -8.64 9.61
CA ILE A 199 -13.29 -8.82 8.52
C ILE A 199 -13.16 -7.53 7.72
N ALA A 200 -14.27 -6.93 7.30
CA ALA A 200 -14.28 -5.70 6.53
C ALA A 200 -13.66 -4.53 7.32
N GLN A 201 -13.98 -4.38 8.61
CA GLN A 201 -13.41 -3.35 9.48
C GLN A 201 -11.91 -3.53 9.68
N ASN A 202 -11.44 -4.77 9.89
CA ASN A 202 -10.03 -5.07 10.02
C ASN A 202 -9.30 -4.86 8.68
N ALA A 203 -9.86 -5.31 7.54
CA ALA A 203 -9.31 -5.03 6.22
C ALA A 203 -9.12 -3.53 5.99
N HIS A 204 -10.14 -2.71 6.31
CA HIS A 204 -10.07 -1.26 6.22
C HIS A 204 -9.00 -0.66 7.15
N LYS A 205 -8.97 -1.08 8.42
CA LYS A 205 -8.00 -0.62 9.42
C LYS A 205 -6.55 -0.85 8.97
N PHE A 206 -6.29 -1.98 8.33
CA PHE A 206 -4.97 -2.33 7.80
C PHE A 206 -4.74 -1.91 6.34
N GLY A 207 -5.70 -1.21 5.72
CA GLY A 207 -5.61 -0.69 4.36
C GLY A 207 -5.45 -1.75 3.29
N LEU A 208 -6.12 -2.89 3.47
CA LEU A 208 -6.03 -4.05 2.59
C LEU A 208 -7.22 -4.07 1.63
N ASP A 209 -6.96 -3.80 0.34
CA ASP A 209 -7.98 -3.85 -0.72
C ASP A 209 -8.00 -5.21 -1.44
N ASN A 210 -7.17 -6.15 -1.01
CA ASN A 210 -7.03 -7.49 -1.59
C ASN A 210 -7.74 -8.58 -0.77
N ILE A 211 -8.69 -8.20 0.10
CA ILE A 211 -9.57 -9.10 0.83
C ILE A 211 -10.98 -9.02 0.24
N GLN A 212 -11.57 -10.16 -0.06
CA GLN A 212 -12.97 -10.30 -0.46
C GLN A 212 -13.70 -11.14 0.57
N VAL A 213 -14.75 -10.57 1.17
CA VAL A 213 -15.61 -11.27 2.13
C VAL A 213 -16.70 -12.01 1.35
N VAL A 214 -16.88 -13.30 1.63
CA VAL A 214 -17.80 -14.22 0.94
C VAL A 214 -18.69 -14.93 1.95
#